data_f8a44f808fdf24377f96b7ad10ff1113
#
_entry.id   f8a44f808fdf24377f96b7ad10ff1113
#
_cell.length_a   1.000
_cell.length_b   1.000
_cell.length_c   1.000
_cell.angle_alpha   90.00
_cell.angle_beta   90.00
_cell.angle_gamma   90.00
#
_symmetry.space_group_name_H-M   'P 1'
#
loop_
_entity.id
_entity.type
_entity.pdbx_description
1 polymer ?
#
loop_
_entity_poly.entity_id
_entity_poly.type
_entity_poly.pdbx_seq_one_letter_code
_entity_poly.pdbx_strand_id
1 'polypeptide(L)'
;MGGLNSSMKRTISDVVIIGAGMGGSTAALTLAPTGANILILEQGSQIKSEPLTRDTKAIFQKGAYTPKEKWFDTAGQPHAAGTYANFGGSSKFYGGLLARFRETDFEPRMLPGGDVPAWPIRYADVEPWYERAEALFRVRGNASEDPTEPWRNKGLPEPPVPDEPPMAALRERFKKAGMHPYSLPLGVDIKTWLSNGQTGWDGYPDARTGKMDGETCALMPALEHSNIKIEDNAQVLRLVPSAGRNRIHSVVYRRNGEFHEVTAGLVLLACGTVKSAALLLASEDGRLANSSGMVGRHLMGHNQTAVIGFDHRFLNDSVYQKTFGLNDFYLPGGAGGEAMGNVQLLGRVNGEIMKGNVPNVPGFILDILCRRTVDFFLLGEDLPDPASRALVRDGRIVLDRKRTNMDVHRKFIARFKDLLRDIGFKRSVHRTFGQFSIGHQCGTLRMGHSSKDSVVDPTGRAHDIENLFVVDGSVFVSSAAVNPSLTIAALSLRTSDNIAKTALAH
;
A
#
# COMPACT_ATOMS: atom_id res chain seq x y z
N MET A 1 -6.37 -9.48 -37.43
CA MET A 1 -5.01 -9.17 -36.95
C MET A 1 -4.14 -8.58 -38.06
N GLY A 2 -4.58 -7.59 -38.78
CA GLY A 2 -3.83 -6.93 -39.83
C GLY A 2 -4.00 -5.42 -39.67
N GLY A 3 -2.92 -4.69 -39.41
CA GLY A 3 -2.94 -3.22 -39.42
C GLY A 3 -2.13 -2.51 -38.33
N LEU A 4 -1.52 -3.21 -37.36
CA LEU A 4 -0.77 -2.59 -36.24
C LEU A 4 0.76 -2.45 -36.49
N ASN A 5 1.29 -2.95 -37.59
CA ASN A 5 2.74 -3.17 -37.73
C ASN A 5 3.55 -2.02 -38.39
N SER A 6 2.95 -0.96 -38.94
CA SER A 6 3.71 0.02 -39.74
C SER A 6 4.03 1.34 -39.05
N SER A 7 3.55 1.60 -37.82
CA SER A 7 3.81 2.87 -37.10
C SER A 7 4.26 2.72 -35.65
N MET A 8 4.56 1.50 -35.19
CA MET A 8 4.95 1.28 -33.78
C MET A 8 6.40 1.73 -33.57
N LYS A 9 6.61 2.69 -32.68
CA LYS A 9 7.97 3.15 -32.28
C LYS A 9 8.64 2.06 -31.44
N ARG A 10 9.86 1.67 -31.81
CA ARG A 10 10.64 0.64 -31.14
C ARG A 10 11.87 1.24 -30.46
N THR A 11 12.10 0.84 -29.22
CA THR A 11 13.25 1.24 -28.40
C THR A 11 13.84 0.02 -27.70
N ILE A 12 14.99 0.20 -27.08
CA ILE A 12 15.67 -0.85 -26.29
C ILE A 12 16.04 -0.25 -24.94
N SER A 13 15.89 -1.02 -23.88
CA SER A 13 16.31 -0.67 -22.53
C SER A 13 16.87 -1.90 -21.82
N ASP A 14 17.89 -1.72 -20.97
CA ASP A 14 18.44 -2.83 -20.18
C ASP A 14 17.42 -3.29 -19.15
N VAL A 15 16.73 -2.34 -18.53
CA VAL A 15 15.67 -2.59 -17.53
C VAL A 15 14.42 -1.79 -17.87
N VAL A 16 13.26 -2.44 -17.84
CA VAL A 16 11.96 -1.79 -17.92
C VAL A 16 11.22 -2.01 -16.59
N ILE A 17 10.89 -0.92 -15.90
CA ILE A 17 10.08 -0.93 -14.69
C ILE A 17 8.66 -0.48 -15.03
N ILE A 18 7.65 -1.29 -14.73
CA ILE A 18 6.26 -1.01 -15.06
C ILE A 18 5.53 -0.55 -13.78
N GLY A 19 5.28 0.74 -13.69
CA GLY A 19 4.68 1.43 -12.54
C GLY A 19 5.70 2.18 -11.69
N ALA A 20 5.36 3.42 -11.33
CA ALA A 20 6.16 4.33 -10.51
C ALA A 20 5.59 4.50 -9.08
N GLY A 21 4.97 3.44 -8.53
CA GLY A 21 4.51 3.39 -7.14
C GLY A 21 5.66 3.14 -6.15
N MET A 22 5.34 2.81 -4.90
CA MET A 22 6.32 2.56 -3.83
C MET A 22 7.42 1.57 -4.27
N GLY A 23 7.05 0.40 -4.79
CA GLY A 23 8.01 -0.62 -5.20
C GLY A 23 8.84 -0.22 -6.42
N GLY A 24 8.20 0.27 -7.50
CA GLY A 24 8.90 0.63 -8.73
C GLY A 24 9.85 1.81 -8.57
N SER A 25 9.46 2.82 -7.82
CA SER A 25 10.32 3.97 -7.49
C SER A 25 11.54 3.55 -6.65
N THR A 26 11.31 2.70 -5.65
CA THR A 26 12.39 2.14 -4.81
C THR A 26 13.35 1.27 -5.63
N ALA A 27 12.83 0.46 -6.55
CA ALA A 27 13.63 -0.35 -7.47
C ALA A 27 14.49 0.53 -8.38
N ALA A 28 13.90 1.57 -8.98
CA ALA A 28 14.62 2.50 -9.85
C ALA A 28 15.81 3.15 -9.14
N LEU A 29 15.59 3.68 -7.93
CA LEU A 29 16.65 4.28 -7.13
C LEU A 29 17.75 3.28 -6.76
N THR A 30 17.37 2.05 -6.42
CA THR A 30 18.34 1.00 -6.05
C THR A 30 19.18 0.57 -7.23
N LEU A 31 18.61 0.53 -8.43
CA LEU A 31 19.31 0.12 -9.65
C LEU A 31 20.09 1.27 -10.33
N ALA A 32 19.83 2.52 -9.98
CA ALA A 32 20.47 3.69 -10.58
C ALA A 32 22.00 3.62 -10.62
N PRO A 33 22.69 3.20 -9.53
CA PRO A 33 24.15 3.14 -9.51
C PRO A 33 24.78 2.07 -10.44
N THR A 34 23.97 1.15 -10.99
CA THR A 34 24.49 0.12 -11.91
C THR A 34 24.91 0.69 -13.28
N GLY A 35 24.44 1.89 -13.63
CA GLY A 35 24.64 2.47 -14.95
C GLY A 35 23.79 1.88 -16.08
N ALA A 36 23.00 0.83 -15.81
CA ALA A 36 22.07 0.25 -16.78
C ALA A 36 21.03 1.28 -17.24
N ASN A 37 20.66 1.26 -18.52
CA ASN A 37 19.60 2.12 -19.05
C ASN A 37 18.23 1.64 -18.55
N ILE A 38 17.59 2.43 -17.69
CA ILE A 38 16.31 2.09 -17.05
C ILE A 38 15.20 2.95 -17.64
N LEU A 39 14.17 2.31 -18.15
CA LEU A 39 12.92 2.96 -18.55
C LEU A 39 11.81 2.62 -17.57
N ILE A 40 11.22 3.64 -16.96
CA ILE A 40 10.03 3.52 -16.13
C ILE A 40 8.82 3.88 -16.99
N LEU A 41 7.81 3.00 -17.00
CA LEU A 41 6.53 3.22 -17.68
C LEU A 41 5.44 3.44 -16.63
N GLU A 42 4.92 4.66 -16.52
CA GLU A 42 3.85 4.99 -15.57
C GLU A 42 2.57 5.37 -16.32
N GLN A 43 1.46 4.72 -15.95
CA GLN A 43 0.16 4.93 -16.59
C GLN A 43 -0.39 6.35 -16.39
N GLY A 44 -0.14 6.94 -15.24
CA GLY A 44 -0.54 8.30 -14.91
C GLY A 44 0.57 9.32 -15.09
N SER A 45 0.37 10.50 -14.53
CA SER A 45 1.34 11.59 -14.56
C SER A 45 1.66 12.10 -13.15
N GLN A 46 2.62 12.99 -13.05
CA GLN A 46 2.94 13.68 -11.80
C GLN A 46 1.76 14.55 -11.35
N ILE A 47 1.39 14.43 -10.07
CA ILE A 47 0.45 15.37 -9.44
C ILE A 47 1.24 16.59 -8.99
N LYS A 48 1.03 17.71 -9.70
CA LYS A 48 1.66 18.97 -9.35
C LYS A 48 1.03 19.57 -8.10
N SER A 49 1.86 20.18 -7.24
CA SER A 49 1.36 20.90 -6.07
C SER A 49 0.63 22.18 -6.51
N GLU A 50 -0.66 22.23 -6.31
CA GLU A 50 -1.57 23.31 -6.69
C GLU A 50 -2.69 23.47 -5.65
N PRO A 51 -3.48 24.54 -5.66
CA PRO A 51 -4.57 24.73 -4.69
C PRO A 51 -5.54 23.55 -4.61
N LEU A 52 -5.83 22.89 -5.72
CA LEU A 52 -6.73 21.72 -5.80
C LEU A 52 -6.24 20.55 -4.94
N THR A 53 -4.91 20.33 -4.84
CA THR A 53 -4.34 19.22 -4.05
C THR A 53 -4.54 19.38 -2.55
N ARG A 54 -4.99 20.55 -2.10
CA ARG A 54 -5.24 20.91 -0.70
C ARG A 54 -6.70 21.28 -0.43
N ASP A 55 -7.54 21.29 -1.47
CA ASP A 55 -8.95 21.60 -1.33
C ASP A 55 -9.72 20.39 -0.78
N THR A 56 -10.04 20.44 0.51
CA THR A 56 -10.79 19.39 1.23
C THR A 56 -12.11 19.06 0.54
N LYS A 57 -12.85 20.06 0.06
CA LYS A 57 -14.14 19.89 -0.61
C LYS A 57 -13.98 19.20 -1.97
N ALA A 58 -13.00 19.63 -2.75
CA ALA A 58 -12.71 19.02 -4.04
C ALA A 58 -12.30 17.55 -3.88
N ILE A 59 -11.45 17.24 -2.90
CA ILE A 59 -10.91 15.90 -2.69
C ILE A 59 -11.99 14.97 -2.12
N PHE A 60 -12.62 15.30 -0.99
CA PHE A 60 -13.46 14.37 -0.24
C PHE A 60 -14.95 14.44 -0.59
N GLN A 61 -15.45 15.56 -1.12
CA GLN A 61 -16.86 15.67 -1.51
C GLN A 61 -17.06 15.48 -3.01
N LYS A 62 -16.15 16.03 -3.85
CA LYS A 62 -16.26 15.95 -5.31
C LYS A 62 -15.42 14.84 -5.92
N GLY A 63 -14.53 14.18 -5.16
CA GLY A 63 -13.71 13.06 -5.61
C GLY A 63 -12.70 13.46 -6.70
N ALA A 64 -12.09 14.65 -6.62
CA ALA A 64 -11.21 15.21 -7.65
C ALA A 64 -10.10 14.23 -8.11
N TYR A 65 -9.60 13.40 -7.20
CA TYR A 65 -8.56 12.41 -7.47
C TYR A 65 -9.07 10.96 -7.45
N THR A 66 -10.39 10.75 -7.41
CA THR A 66 -10.93 9.38 -7.47
C THR A 66 -10.53 8.73 -8.81
N PRO A 67 -9.95 7.51 -8.78
CA PRO A 67 -9.54 6.82 -10.00
C PRO A 67 -10.70 6.70 -10.99
N LYS A 68 -10.48 7.14 -12.23
CA LYS A 68 -11.49 7.05 -13.31
C LYS A 68 -11.66 5.63 -13.82
N GLU A 69 -10.60 4.82 -13.70
CA GLU A 69 -10.63 3.40 -14.05
C GLU A 69 -11.65 2.66 -13.20
N LYS A 70 -12.39 1.76 -13.81
CA LYS A 70 -13.36 0.91 -13.14
C LYS A 70 -12.93 -0.54 -13.20
N TRP A 71 -13.00 -1.20 -12.06
CA TRP A 71 -12.95 -2.64 -11.94
C TRP A 71 -14.37 -3.16 -11.70
N PHE A 72 -14.61 -4.40 -12.03
CA PHE A 72 -15.96 -4.97 -11.96
C PHE A 72 -15.99 -6.11 -10.94
N ASP A 73 -17.12 -6.34 -10.32
CA ASP A 73 -17.36 -7.58 -9.58
C ASP A 73 -17.85 -8.69 -10.52
N THR A 74 -18.06 -9.87 -9.97
CA THR A 74 -18.54 -11.04 -10.75
C THR A 74 -19.96 -10.89 -11.26
N ALA A 75 -20.74 -9.96 -10.71
CA ALA A 75 -22.08 -9.57 -11.19
C ALA A 75 -22.03 -8.46 -12.26
N GLY A 76 -20.84 -7.99 -12.63
CA GLY A 76 -20.63 -6.93 -13.62
C GLY A 76 -20.86 -5.51 -13.09
N GLN A 77 -20.97 -5.33 -11.76
CA GLN A 77 -21.12 -4.00 -11.18
C GLN A 77 -19.76 -3.27 -11.15
N PRO A 78 -19.70 -2.00 -11.59
CA PRO A 78 -18.47 -1.23 -11.60
C PRO A 78 -18.12 -0.66 -10.22
N HIS A 79 -16.84 -0.77 -9.85
CA HIS A 79 -16.25 -0.18 -8.66
C HIS A 79 -15.07 0.72 -9.04
N ALA A 80 -14.80 1.76 -8.28
CA ALA A 80 -13.58 2.55 -8.47
C ALA A 80 -12.36 1.65 -8.25
N ALA A 81 -11.34 1.79 -9.11
CA ALA A 81 -10.07 1.11 -8.91
C ALA A 81 -9.49 1.44 -7.53
N GLY A 82 -9.00 0.44 -6.81
CA GLY A 82 -8.39 0.62 -5.49
C GLY A 82 -6.93 1.08 -5.55
N THR A 83 -6.46 1.54 -6.71
CA THR A 83 -5.10 2.03 -6.93
C THR A 83 -5.12 3.36 -7.69
N TYR A 84 -4.12 4.19 -7.42
CA TYR A 84 -3.94 5.48 -8.09
C TYR A 84 -2.83 5.36 -9.14
N ALA A 85 -3.09 5.86 -10.35
CA ALA A 85 -2.12 5.95 -11.44
C ALA A 85 -1.52 7.37 -11.45
N ASN A 86 -0.36 7.50 -10.87
CA ASN A 86 0.43 8.74 -10.76
C ASN A 86 1.82 8.43 -10.22
N PHE A 87 2.73 9.36 -10.31
CA PHE A 87 4.05 9.26 -9.68
C PHE A 87 3.89 9.03 -8.17
N GLY A 88 4.62 8.05 -7.63
CA GLY A 88 4.46 7.59 -6.25
C GLY A 88 3.26 6.64 -6.03
N GLY A 89 2.35 6.49 -7.02
CA GLY A 89 1.20 5.59 -6.92
C GLY A 89 0.30 5.91 -5.72
N SER A 90 -0.21 4.85 -5.08
CA SER A 90 -1.10 4.99 -3.91
C SER A 90 -0.42 5.62 -2.68
N SER A 91 0.93 5.61 -2.59
CA SER A 91 1.63 6.27 -1.48
C SER A 91 1.48 7.79 -1.49
N LYS A 92 1.12 8.39 -2.62
CA LYS A 92 0.80 9.82 -2.70
C LYS A 92 -0.40 10.19 -1.81
N PHE A 93 -1.34 9.27 -1.60
CA PHE A 93 -2.60 9.49 -0.85
C PHE A 93 -2.62 8.83 0.53
N TYR A 94 -1.58 8.06 0.90
CA TYR A 94 -1.56 7.33 2.16
C TYR A 94 -1.36 8.25 3.38
N GLY A 95 -1.61 7.71 4.58
CA GLY A 95 -1.40 8.43 5.83
C GLY A 95 0.01 8.35 6.40
N GLY A 96 0.98 7.93 5.60
CA GLY A 96 2.39 7.90 5.99
C GLY A 96 2.78 6.79 6.97
N LEU A 97 1.89 5.86 7.32
CA LEU A 97 2.25 4.79 8.25
C LEU A 97 3.13 3.74 7.58
N LEU A 98 4.31 3.52 8.16
CA LEU A 98 5.38 2.66 7.64
C LEU A 98 5.85 1.69 8.74
N ALA A 99 4.96 0.75 9.11
CA ALA A 99 5.22 -0.26 10.13
C ALA A 99 5.88 -1.49 9.53
N ARG A 100 6.78 -2.14 10.30
CA ARG A 100 7.31 -3.46 9.99
C ARG A 100 6.23 -4.53 10.22
N PHE A 101 6.23 -5.59 9.43
CA PHE A 101 5.58 -6.83 9.80
C PHE A 101 6.31 -7.44 10.99
N ARG A 102 5.59 -8.15 11.87
CA ARG A 102 6.16 -8.82 13.02
C ARG A 102 6.85 -10.11 12.60
N GLU A 103 7.76 -10.62 13.40
CA GLU A 103 8.42 -11.91 13.13
C GLU A 103 7.39 -13.01 12.88
N THR A 104 6.35 -13.05 13.69
CA THR A 104 5.25 -14.01 13.58
C THR A 104 4.42 -13.87 12.30
N ASP A 105 4.47 -12.72 11.60
CA ASP A 105 3.76 -12.55 10.33
C ASP A 105 4.42 -13.32 9.19
N PHE A 106 5.68 -13.72 9.35
CA PHE A 106 6.41 -14.57 8.41
C PHE A 106 6.27 -16.06 8.72
N GLU A 107 5.78 -16.41 9.91
CA GLU A 107 5.62 -17.78 10.38
C GLU A 107 4.23 -18.34 9.99
N PRO A 108 4.06 -19.69 9.96
CA PRO A 108 2.74 -20.28 9.78
C PRO A 108 1.88 -19.99 11.02
N ARG A 109 0.64 -19.58 10.80
CA ARG A 109 -0.29 -19.26 11.90
C ARG A 109 -1.63 -19.94 11.69
N MET A 110 -2.17 -20.49 12.76
CA MET A 110 -3.56 -20.95 12.81
C MET A 110 -4.39 -19.87 13.48
N LEU A 111 -5.24 -19.22 12.70
CA LEU A 111 -6.15 -18.16 13.16
C LEU A 111 -7.60 -18.66 13.15
N PRO A 112 -8.51 -18.08 13.96
CA PRO A 112 -9.91 -18.52 13.99
C PRO A 112 -10.62 -18.49 12.62
N GLY A 113 -10.16 -17.62 11.72
CA GLY A 113 -10.71 -17.48 10.36
C GLY A 113 -10.08 -18.39 9.31
N GLY A 114 -9.02 -19.15 9.64
CA GLY A 114 -8.29 -20.05 8.74
C GLY A 114 -6.77 -19.99 8.93
N ASP A 115 -6.07 -20.84 8.17
CA ASP A 115 -4.63 -20.96 8.25
C ASP A 115 -3.91 -19.93 7.39
N VAL A 116 -2.82 -19.39 7.91
CA VAL A 116 -1.89 -18.51 7.21
C VAL A 116 -0.60 -19.30 6.98
N PRO A 117 -0.17 -19.52 5.73
CA PRO A 117 1.07 -20.25 5.47
C PRO A 117 2.29 -19.41 5.81
N ALA A 118 3.43 -20.07 6.06
CA ALA A 118 4.71 -19.41 6.22
C ALA A 118 5.12 -18.68 4.93
N TRP A 119 5.82 -17.56 5.08
CA TRP A 119 6.56 -16.96 3.98
C TRP A 119 7.79 -17.84 3.64
N PRO A 120 8.27 -17.86 2.39
CA PRO A 120 9.47 -18.59 2.01
C PRO A 120 10.76 -17.86 2.46
N ILE A 121 10.63 -16.74 3.16
CA ILE A 121 11.69 -15.94 3.76
C ILE A 121 11.31 -15.64 5.21
N ARG A 122 12.29 -15.50 6.09
CA ARG A 122 12.10 -15.18 7.50
C ARG A 122 12.20 -13.68 7.72
N TYR A 123 11.70 -13.19 8.83
CA TYR A 123 11.87 -11.80 9.25
C TYR A 123 13.34 -11.34 9.18
N ALA A 124 14.26 -12.17 9.70
CA ALA A 124 15.70 -11.88 9.68
C ALA A 124 16.29 -11.67 8.29
N ASP A 125 15.70 -12.28 7.25
CA ASP A 125 16.12 -12.09 5.84
C ASP A 125 15.64 -10.75 5.28
N VAL A 126 14.67 -10.09 5.92
CA VAL A 126 14.06 -8.81 5.51
C VAL A 126 14.49 -7.65 6.41
N GLU A 127 14.90 -7.92 7.65
CA GLU A 127 15.24 -6.89 8.65
C GLU A 127 16.24 -5.83 8.16
N PRO A 128 17.37 -6.19 7.50
CA PRO A 128 18.32 -5.19 7.00
C PRO A 128 17.70 -4.27 5.91
N TRP A 129 16.70 -4.77 5.19
CA TRP A 129 15.98 -4.03 4.17
C TRP A 129 14.91 -3.13 4.78
N TYR A 130 14.30 -3.54 5.88
CA TYR A 130 13.45 -2.66 6.68
C TYR A 130 14.24 -1.47 7.21
N GLU A 131 15.44 -1.69 7.78
CA GLU A 131 16.32 -0.62 8.23
C GLU A 131 16.64 0.37 7.09
N ARG A 132 16.99 -0.14 5.90
CA ARG A 132 17.24 0.70 4.71
C ARG A 132 16.00 1.45 4.24
N ALA A 133 14.83 0.80 4.23
CA ALA A 133 13.58 1.43 3.84
C ALA A 133 13.16 2.51 4.85
N GLU A 134 13.28 2.27 6.14
CA GLU A 134 13.03 3.28 7.19
C GLU A 134 13.93 4.51 7.04
N ALA A 135 15.21 4.31 6.75
CA ALA A 135 16.13 5.41 6.48
C ALA A 135 15.73 6.18 5.22
N LEU A 136 15.41 5.48 4.11
CA LEU A 136 15.01 6.08 2.84
C LEU A 136 13.75 6.94 3.00
N PHE A 137 12.75 6.44 3.70
CA PHE A 137 11.48 7.14 3.92
C PHE A 137 11.46 7.99 5.20
N ARG A 138 12.62 8.17 5.86
CA ARG A 138 12.79 9.02 7.05
C ARG A 138 11.73 8.72 8.11
N VAL A 139 11.53 7.44 8.40
CA VAL A 139 10.49 6.99 9.31
C VAL A 139 10.78 7.48 10.72
N ARG A 140 9.79 8.13 11.32
CA ARG A 140 9.86 8.63 12.69
C ARG A 140 8.94 7.88 13.62
N GLY A 141 9.37 7.69 14.86
CA GLY A 141 8.62 6.96 15.88
C GLY A 141 9.51 6.58 17.05
N ASN A 142 8.96 5.76 17.95
CA ASN A 142 9.69 5.18 19.06
C ASN A 142 9.37 3.67 19.17
N ALA A 143 10.29 2.83 18.76
CA ALA A 143 10.10 1.39 18.71
C ALA A 143 9.95 0.75 20.10
N SER A 144 10.46 1.38 21.16
CA SER A 144 10.38 0.82 22.52
C SER A 144 8.98 0.92 23.16
N GLU A 145 8.05 1.63 22.53
CA GLU A 145 6.69 1.81 23.06
C GLU A 145 5.72 0.70 22.62
N ASP A 146 6.00 0.00 21.53
CA ASP A 146 5.13 -1.05 20.99
C ASP A 146 5.52 -2.42 21.58
N PRO A 147 4.66 -3.05 22.39
CA PRO A 147 4.98 -4.35 22.99
C PRO A 147 5.06 -5.49 21.94
N THR A 148 4.63 -5.25 20.72
CA THR A 148 4.69 -6.20 19.61
C THR A 148 5.77 -5.88 18.59
N GLU A 149 6.59 -4.85 18.86
CA GLU A 149 7.63 -4.45 17.91
C GLU A 149 8.60 -5.61 17.65
N PRO A 150 8.85 -5.95 16.38
CA PRO A 150 9.80 -7.01 16.07
C PRO A 150 11.22 -6.57 16.38
N TRP A 151 12.12 -7.55 16.54
CA TRP A 151 13.53 -7.27 16.73
C TRP A 151 14.07 -6.35 15.61
N ARG A 152 14.94 -5.43 15.99
CA ARG A 152 15.59 -4.49 15.08
C ARG A 152 17.02 -4.20 15.51
N ASN A 153 17.89 -4.05 14.53
CA ASN A 153 19.31 -3.75 14.76
C ASN A 153 19.50 -2.29 15.21
N LYS A 154 18.71 -1.35 14.65
CA LYS A 154 18.74 0.08 14.98
C LYS A 154 17.36 0.62 15.30
N GLY A 155 17.32 1.69 16.10
CA GLY A 155 16.11 2.48 16.32
C GLY A 155 15.59 3.13 15.03
N LEU A 156 14.43 3.77 15.13
CA LEU A 156 13.89 4.54 14.00
C LEU A 156 14.75 5.77 13.71
N PRO A 157 14.90 6.18 12.43
CA PRO A 157 15.78 7.28 12.01
C PRO A 157 15.46 8.63 12.65
N GLU A 158 14.17 8.88 12.89
CA GLU A 158 13.68 10.19 13.35
C GLU A 158 12.82 10.04 14.60
N PRO A 159 12.83 11.04 15.53
CA PRO A 159 11.97 11.01 16.71
C PRO A 159 10.50 11.04 16.33
N PRO A 160 9.58 10.54 17.19
CA PRO A 160 8.15 10.50 16.90
C PRO A 160 7.54 11.88 16.65
N VAL A 161 6.42 11.89 15.93
CA VAL A 161 5.58 13.07 15.84
C VAL A 161 5.03 13.37 17.24
N PRO A 162 5.25 14.57 17.79
CA PRO A 162 4.80 14.89 19.15
C PRO A 162 3.27 14.94 19.24
N ASP A 163 2.74 14.46 20.36
CA ASP A 163 1.32 14.61 20.65
C ASP A 163 0.97 16.07 20.96
N GLU A 164 -0.06 16.60 20.32
CA GLU A 164 -0.71 17.83 20.79
C GLU A 164 -1.49 17.57 22.09
N PRO A 165 -1.83 18.59 22.88
CA PRO A 165 -2.47 18.42 24.20
C PRO A 165 -3.68 17.47 24.21
N PRO A 166 -4.64 17.52 23.25
CA PRO A 166 -5.74 16.56 23.22
C PRO A 166 -5.29 15.12 23.03
N MET A 167 -4.27 14.89 22.18
CA MET A 167 -3.74 13.55 21.90
C MET A 167 -2.92 13.02 23.07
N ALA A 168 -2.13 13.85 23.73
CA ALA A 168 -1.44 13.49 24.98
C ALA A 168 -2.44 13.07 26.07
N ALA A 169 -3.51 13.86 26.25
CA ALA A 169 -4.56 13.51 27.22
C ALA A 169 -5.28 12.19 26.84
N LEU A 170 -5.49 11.93 25.56
CA LEU A 170 -6.09 10.69 25.08
C LEU A 170 -5.15 9.49 25.30
N ARG A 171 -3.86 9.64 25.00
CA ARG A 171 -2.83 8.62 25.24
C ARG A 171 -2.82 8.21 26.73
N GLU A 172 -2.89 9.16 27.65
CA GLU A 172 -2.97 8.87 29.07
C GLU A 172 -4.26 8.18 29.50
N ARG A 173 -5.41 8.42 28.83
CA ARG A 173 -6.65 7.68 29.09
C ARG A 173 -6.48 6.19 28.71
N PHE A 174 -5.83 5.89 27.58
CA PHE A 174 -5.54 4.51 27.17
C PHE A 174 -4.57 3.83 28.13
N LYS A 175 -3.49 4.49 28.57
CA LYS A 175 -2.56 3.94 29.55
C LYS A 175 -3.25 3.61 30.88
N LYS A 176 -4.12 4.49 31.38
CA LYS A 176 -4.92 4.24 32.59
C LYS A 176 -5.88 3.05 32.44
N ALA A 177 -6.30 2.74 31.23
CA ALA A 177 -7.10 1.56 30.91
C ALA A 177 -6.25 0.30 30.69
N GLY A 178 -4.94 0.35 30.97
CA GLY A 178 -4.02 -0.78 30.84
C GLY A 178 -3.55 -1.07 29.42
N MET A 179 -3.75 -0.13 28.47
CA MET A 179 -3.27 -0.25 27.08
C MET A 179 -1.88 0.34 26.92
N HIS A 180 -1.19 -0.05 25.85
CA HIS A 180 0.16 0.37 25.50
C HIS A 180 0.15 1.22 24.22
N PRO A 181 -0.30 2.50 24.27
CA PRO A 181 -0.29 3.37 23.10
C PRO A 181 1.16 3.67 22.68
N TYR A 182 1.49 3.30 21.44
CA TYR A 182 2.81 3.50 20.87
C TYR A 182 2.79 4.59 19.79
N SER A 183 3.88 5.32 19.64
CA SER A 183 4.05 6.32 18.58
C SER A 183 4.08 5.65 17.22
N LEU A 184 3.15 6.05 16.34
CA LEU A 184 3.05 5.47 15.00
C LEU A 184 4.35 5.70 14.21
N PRO A 185 4.90 4.67 13.55
CA PRO A 185 6.03 4.84 12.64
C PRO A 185 5.56 5.56 11.36
N LEU A 186 5.84 6.85 11.26
CA LEU A 186 5.33 7.72 10.21
C LEU A 186 6.44 8.25 9.31
N GLY A 187 6.26 8.11 7.99
CA GLY A 187 7.04 8.81 6.97
C GLY A 187 6.48 10.21 6.74
N VAL A 188 6.82 11.16 7.62
CA VAL A 188 6.37 12.56 7.57
C VAL A 188 7.50 13.49 7.99
N ASP A 189 7.84 14.47 7.16
CA ASP A 189 8.65 15.62 7.57
C ASP A 189 7.76 16.64 8.28
N ILE A 190 7.71 16.53 9.60
CA ILE A 190 6.81 17.37 10.41
C ILE A 190 7.14 18.86 10.29
N LYS A 191 8.41 19.23 10.07
CA LYS A 191 8.80 20.64 9.91
C LYS A 191 8.23 21.22 8.61
N THR A 192 8.39 20.49 7.51
CA THR A 192 7.83 20.86 6.22
C THR A 192 6.30 20.91 6.30
N TRP A 193 5.65 19.93 6.92
CA TRP A 193 4.21 19.91 7.09
C TRP A 193 3.70 21.15 7.88
N LEU A 194 4.30 21.48 9.00
CA LEU A 194 3.93 22.65 9.79
C LEU A 194 4.16 23.95 9.03
N SER A 195 5.26 24.07 8.27
CA SER A 195 5.58 25.28 7.50
C SER A 195 4.61 25.54 6.34
N ASN A 196 3.97 24.50 5.82
CA ASN A 196 3.03 24.57 4.70
C ASN A 196 1.57 24.86 5.10
N GLY A 197 1.34 25.45 6.27
CA GLY A 197 0.02 25.84 6.73
C GLY A 197 -0.78 24.67 7.29
N GLN A 198 -0.08 23.64 7.78
CA GLN A 198 -0.69 22.51 8.49
C GLN A 198 -1.75 21.78 7.63
N THR A 199 -1.45 21.60 6.36
CA THR A 199 -2.30 20.85 5.43
C THR A 199 -2.41 19.40 5.91
N GLY A 200 -3.60 18.79 5.86
CA GLY A 200 -3.79 17.38 6.16
C GLY A 200 -2.94 16.47 5.29
N TRP A 201 -2.56 15.30 5.78
CA TRP A 201 -1.77 14.35 5.00
C TRP A 201 -2.53 13.07 4.61
N ASP A 202 -3.44 12.59 5.45
CA ASP A 202 -4.26 11.42 5.11
C ASP A 202 -5.22 11.75 3.95
N GLY A 203 -5.00 11.13 2.79
CA GLY A 203 -5.82 11.32 1.60
C GLY A 203 -5.52 12.58 0.77
N TYR A 204 -4.64 13.47 1.20
CA TYR A 204 -4.23 14.64 0.43
C TYR A 204 -2.99 14.31 -0.42
N PRO A 205 -2.99 14.59 -1.73
CA PRO A 205 -1.87 14.26 -2.62
C PRO A 205 -0.77 15.35 -2.68
N ASP A 206 -0.85 16.41 -1.90
CA ASP A 206 0.10 17.52 -2.00
C ASP A 206 1.52 17.11 -1.54
N ALA A 207 2.50 17.23 -2.44
CA ALA A 207 3.91 17.01 -2.13
C ALA A 207 4.45 17.95 -1.04
N ARG A 208 3.84 19.12 -0.87
CA ARG A 208 4.23 20.10 0.18
C ARG A 208 3.73 19.75 1.58
N THR A 209 2.97 18.68 1.76
CA THR A 209 2.53 18.24 3.09
C THR A 209 3.66 17.69 3.96
N GLY A 210 4.85 17.50 3.40
CA GLY A 210 5.97 16.82 4.07
C GLY A 210 5.83 15.30 4.10
N LYS A 211 4.96 14.73 3.25
CA LYS A 211 4.76 13.29 3.16
C LYS A 211 5.95 12.61 2.48
N MET A 212 6.49 11.58 3.12
CA MET A 212 7.59 10.76 2.62
C MET A 212 7.02 9.61 1.80
N ASP A 213 6.62 9.89 0.55
CA ASP A 213 6.04 8.92 -0.37
C ASP A 213 7.04 8.42 -1.43
N GLY A 214 6.62 7.47 -2.26
CA GLY A 214 7.47 6.86 -3.28
C GLY A 214 8.00 7.86 -4.32
N GLU A 215 7.24 8.90 -4.67
CA GLU A 215 7.73 9.96 -5.55
C GLU A 215 8.81 10.78 -4.86
N THR A 216 8.52 11.29 -3.66
CA THR A 216 9.39 12.21 -2.93
C THR A 216 10.72 11.56 -2.54
N CYS A 217 10.67 10.33 -1.99
CA CYS A 217 11.85 9.69 -1.41
C CYS A 217 12.64 8.82 -2.39
N ALA A 218 12.00 8.32 -3.44
CA ALA A 218 12.65 7.36 -4.33
C ALA A 218 12.63 7.77 -5.80
N LEU A 219 11.47 8.12 -6.37
CA LEU A 219 11.39 8.40 -7.81
C LEU A 219 12.17 9.66 -8.20
N MET A 220 11.95 10.77 -7.48
CA MET A 220 12.63 12.02 -7.82
C MET A 220 14.15 11.91 -7.69
N PRO A 221 14.70 11.34 -6.59
CA PRO A 221 16.14 11.05 -6.53
C PRO A 221 16.64 10.11 -7.64
N ALA A 222 15.85 9.08 -8.01
CA ALA A 222 16.24 8.20 -9.11
C ALA A 222 16.36 8.95 -10.45
N LEU A 223 15.46 9.88 -10.73
CA LEU A 223 15.48 10.67 -11.98
C LEU A 223 16.63 11.69 -12.08
N GLU A 224 17.38 11.93 -11.00
CA GLU A 224 18.63 12.72 -11.06
C GLU A 224 19.75 11.96 -11.77
N HIS A 225 19.63 10.63 -11.89
CA HIS A 225 20.60 9.80 -12.61
C HIS A 225 20.32 9.81 -14.12
N SER A 226 21.32 10.10 -14.94
CA SER A 226 21.19 10.24 -16.40
C SER A 226 20.78 8.96 -17.14
N ASN A 227 20.99 7.80 -16.53
CA ASN A 227 20.62 6.48 -17.06
C ASN A 227 19.17 6.08 -16.77
N ILE A 228 18.40 6.91 -16.07
CA ILE A 228 16.98 6.65 -15.76
C ILE A 228 16.08 7.62 -16.53
N LYS A 229 15.07 7.06 -17.18
CA LYS A 229 14.02 7.82 -17.85
C LYS A 229 12.65 7.34 -17.41
N ILE A 230 11.70 8.25 -17.31
CA ILE A 230 10.29 7.93 -17.09
C ILE A 230 9.45 8.39 -18.28
N GLU A 231 8.55 7.54 -18.73
CA GLU A 231 7.45 7.90 -19.62
C GLU A 231 6.15 7.85 -18.84
N ASP A 232 5.54 9.00 -18.69
CA ASP A 232 4.20 9.16 -18.11
C ASP A 232 3.10 8.95 -19.15
N ASN A 233 1.86 8.80 -18.70
CA ASN A 233 0.70 8.48 -19.56
C ASN A 233 0.98 7.24 -20.43
N ALA A 234 1.84 6.36 -19.98
CA ALA A 234 2.32 5.15 -20.66
C ALA A 234 1.61 3.91 -20.10
N GLN A 235 0.49 3.54 -20.67
CA GLN A 235 -0.26 2.35 -20.28
C GLN A 235 0.32 1.10 -20.91
N VAL A 236 0.97 0.24 -20.13
CA VAL A 236 1.40 -1.08 -20.60
C VAL A 236 0.17 -1.95 -20.84
N LEU A 237 0.14 -2.58 -22.01
CA LEU A 237 -0.99 -3.37 -22.48
C LEU A 237 -0.72 -4.87 -22.43
N ARG A 238 0.52 -5.28 -22.74
CA ARG A 238 0.94 -6.69 -22.71
C ARG A 238 2.45 -6.83 -22.67
N LEU A 239 2.88 -7.97 -22.17
CA LEU A 239 4.24 -8.49 -22.23
C LEU A 239 4.33 -9.49 -23.37
N VAL A 240 5.38 -9.40 -24.19
CA VAL A 240 5.60 -10.29 -25.33
C VAL A 240 6.75 -11.23 -24.98
N PRO A 241 6.51 -12.54 -24.87
CA PRO A 241 7.57 -13.48 -24.56
C PRO A 241 8.48 -13.71 -25.77
N SER A 242 9.70 -14.23 -25.50
CA SER A 242 10.59 -14.77 -26.52
C SER A 242 10.02 -16.04 -27.16
N ALA A 243 10.61 -16.50 -28.26
CA ALA A 243 10.18 -17.72 -28.94
C ALA A 243 10.23 -18.95 -28.00
N GLY A 244 11.19 -19.02 -27.08
CA GLY A 244 11.30 -20.07 -26.07
C GLY A 244 10.36 -19.92 -24.89
N ARG A 245 9.63 -18.80 -24.79
CA ARG A 245 8.63 -18.46 -23.75
C ARG A 245 9.16 -18.43 -22.31
N ASN A 246 10.47 -18.52 -22.12
CA ASN A 246 11.13 -18.45 -20.81
C ASN A 246 11.67 -17.05 -20.47
N ARG A 247 11.49 -16.06 -21.36
CA ARG A 247 11.90 -14.66 -21.16
C ARG A 247 10.86 -13.72 -21.77
N ILE A 248 10.74 -12.51 -21.22
CA ILE A 248 10.07 -11.41 -21.90
C ILE A 248 11.03 -10.83 -22.93
N HIS A 249 10.59 -10.75 -24.18
CA HIS A 249 11.30 -10.12 -25.26
C HIS A 249 11.05 -8.62 -25.29
N SER A 250 9.78 -8.21 -25.20
CA SER A 250 9.40 -6.81 -25.26
C SER A 250 8.15 -6.49 -24.44
N VAL A 251 7.97 -5.20 -24.18
CA VAL A 251 6.81 -4.61 -23.50
C VAL A 251 6.09 -3.70 -24.48
N VAL A 252 4.80 -3.95 -24.71
CA VAL A 252 3.94 -3.13 -25.58
C VAL A 252 3.09 -2.21 -24.72
N TYR A 253 3.15 -0.92 -25.01
CA TYR A 253 2.41 0.10 -24.28
C TYR A 253 1.79 1.15 -25.20
N ARG A 254 0.81 1.86 -24.70
CA ARG A 254 0.17 2.99 -25.37
C ARG A 254 0.50 4.27 -24.62
N ARG A 255 0.98 5.27 -25.34
CA ARG A 255 1.26 6.60 -24.82
C ARG A 255 0.68 7.65 -25.76
N ASN A 256 -0.11 8.59 -25.24
CA ASN A 256 -0.74 9.66 -26.04
C ASN A 256 -1.50 9.15 -27.28
N GLY A 257 -2.12 7.98 -27.18
CA GLY A 257 -2.86 7.35 -28.28
C GLY A 257 -2.01 6.51 -29.25
N GLU A 258 -0.67 6.63 -29.23
CA GLU A 258 0.25 5.87 -30.07
C GLU A 258 0.70 4.57 -29.39
N PHE A 259 0.98 3.55 -30.22
CA PHE A 259 1.54 2.28 -29.73
C PHE A 259 3.06 2.31 -29.82
N HIS A 260 3.68 1.82 -28.74
CA HIS A 260 5.12 1.73 -28.55
C HIS A 260 5.50 0.31 -28.14
N GLU A 261 6.71 -0.09 -28.49
CA GLU A 261 7.31 -1.35 -28.07
C GLU A 261 8.74 -1.09 -27.58
N VAL A 262 9.07 -1.60 -26.38
CA VAL A 262 10.43 -1.58 -25.87
C VAL A 262 10.94 -2.99 -25.68
N THR A 263 12.06 -3.33 -26.32
CA THR A 263 12.80 -4.58 -26.06
C THR A 263 13.50 -4.42 -24.71
N ALA A 264 13.33 -5.40 -23.81
CA ALA A 264 13.81 -5.32 -22.44
C ALA A 264 14.79 -6.46 -22.11
N GLY A 265 15.92 -6.10 -21.51
CA GLY A 265 16.82 -7.09 -20.89
C GLY A 265 16.17 -7.70 -19.65
N LEU A 266 15.70 -6.87 -18.74
CA LEU A 266 14.94 -7.23 -17.53
C LEU A 266 13.61 -6.46 -17.48
N VAL A 267 12.59 -7.08 -16.90
CA VAL A 267 11.28 -6.46 -16.66
C VAL A 267 10.92 -6.57 -15.20
N LEU A 268 10.58 -5.45 -14.56
CA LEU A 268 10.13 -5.38 -13.17
C LEU A 268 8.66 -4.95 -13.13
N LEU A 269 7.79 -5.82 -12.60
CA LEU A 269 6.38 -5.49 -12.36
C LEU A 269 6.24 -4.75 -11.04
N ALA A 270 5.66 -3.56 -11.10
CA ALA A 270 5.38 -2.66 -9.97
C ALA A 270 4.04 -1.92 -10.14
N CYS A 271 3.08 -2.53 -10.87
CA CYS A 271 1.80 -1.90 -11.21
C CYS A 271 0.81 -1.88 -10.02
N GLY A 272 1.19 -2.48 -8.89
CA GLY A 272 0.30 -2.77 -7.77
C GLY A 272 -0.45 -4.08 -7.97
N THR A 273 -0.85 -4.68 -6.85
CA THR A 273 -1.28 -6.08 -6.74
C THR A 273 -2.26 -6.54 -7.82
N VAL A 274 -3.37 -5.84 -7.99
CA VAL A 274 -4.40 -6.23 -8.96
C VAL A 274 -3.93 -6.03 -10.40
N LYS A 275 -3.26 -4.92 -10.68
CA LYS A 275 -2.82 -4.59 -12.05
C LYS A 275 -1.65 -5.43 -12.52
N SER A 276 -0.71 -5.79 -11.65
CA SER A 276 0.40 -6.67 -11.99
C SER A 276 -0.11 -8.06 -12.41
N ALA A 277 -1.06 -8.62 -11.66
CA ALA A 277 -1.70 -9.87 -12.04
C ALA A 277 -2.54 -9.72 -13.32
N ALA A 278 -3.30 -8.64 -13.45
CA ALA A 278 -4.12 -8.38 -14.65
C ALA A 278 -3.26 -8.26 -15.91
N LEU A 279 -2.07 -7.65 -15.83
CA LEU A 279 -1.14 -7.56 -16.95
C LEU A 279 -0.65 -8.94 -17.41
N LEU A 280 -0.31 -9.83 -16.48
CA LEU A 280 0.07 -11.21 -16.81
C LEU A 280 -1.11 -11.98 -17.42
N LEU A 281 -2.31 -11.85 -16.85
CA LEU A 281 -3.53 -12.49 -17.35
C LEU A 281 -3.98 -11.94 -18.72
N ALA A 282 -3.69 -10.67 -19.03
CA ALA A 282 -3.96 -10.08 -20.35
C ALA A 282 -2.89 -10.44 -21.40
N SER A 283 -1.77 -11.02 -20.95
CA SER A 283 -0.68 -11.45 -21.83
C SER A 283 -0.81 -12.94 -22.15
N GLU A 284 -0.62 -13.31 -23.42
CA GLU A 284 -0.65 -14.71 -23.87
C GLU A 284 -1.89 -15.52 -23.42
N ASP A 285 -3.06 -14.93 -23.48
CA ASP A 285 -4.32 -15.55 -23.08
C ASP A 285 -4.29 -16.11 -21.64
N GLY A 286 -3.59 -15.41 -20.73
CA GLY A 286 -3.48 -15.76 -19.31
C GLY A 286 -2.48 -16.87 -18.98
N ARG A 287 -1.62 -17.24 -19.93
CA ARG A 287 -0.62 -18.31 -19.72
C ARG A 287 0.75 -17.79 -19.28
N LEU A 288 1.02 -16.47 -19.41
CA LEU A 288 2.31 -15.92 -19.10
C LEU A 288 2.60 -15.97 -17.59
N ALA A 289 3.73 -16.57 -17.20
CA ALA A 289 4.15 -16.77 -15.80
C ALA A 289 3.08 -17.48 -14.93
N ASN A 290 2.25 -18.33 -15.51
CA ASN A 290 1.07 -18.92 -14.85
C ASN A 290 0.99 -20.45 -14.96
N SER A 291 2.12 -21.16 -14.98
CA SER A 291 2.16 -22.63 -14.98
C SER A 291 1.49 -23.22 -13.74
N SER A 292 1.58 -22.54 -12.60
CA SER A 292 0.92 -22.90 -11.34
C SER A 292 -0.60 -22.69 -11.35
N GLY A 293 -1.14 -21.85 -12.23
CA GLY A 293 -2.52 -21.36 -12.15
C GLY A 293 -2.76 -20.41 -10.98
N MET A 294 -1.70 -19.86 -10.35
CA MET A 294 -1.79 -19.00 -9.16
C MET A 294 -1.86 -17.50 -9.48
N VAL A 295 -1.57 -17.08 -10.70
CA VAL A 295 -1.68 -15.66 -11.10
C VAL A 295 -3.11 -15.15 -10.84
N GLY A 296 -3.20 -14.07 -10.10
CA GLY A 296 -4.44 -13.42 -9.71
C GLY A 296 -5.14 -14.02 -8.48
N ARG A 297 -4.72 -15.19 -7.97
CA ARG A 297 -5.31 -15.82 -6.78
C ARG A 297 -4.76 -15.22 -5.48
N HIS A 298 -5.39 -15.58 -4.36
CA HIS A 298 -5.04 -15.08 -3.02
C HIS A 298 -5.11 -13.55 -2.91
N LEU A 299 -6.03 -12.91 -3.62
CA LEU A 299 -6.25 -11.46 -3.48
C LEU A 299 -6.70 -11.15 -2.06
N MET A 300 -5.85 -10.49 -1.31
CA MET A 300 -6.08 -10.03 0.05
C MET A 300 -6.10 -8.49 0.10
N GLY A 301 -6.66 -7.99 1.17
CA GLY A 301 -6.56 -6.61 1.63
C GLY A 301 -7.10 -6.58 3.03
N HIS A 302 -6.74 -5.63 3.87
CA HIS A 302 -7.20 -5.65 5.26
C HIS A 302 -8.73 -5.57 5.39
N ASN A 303 -9.26 -6.18 6.46
CA ASN A 303 -10.56 -5.83 6.99
C ASN A 303 -10.43 -4.47 7.67
N GLN A 304 -11.08 -3.46 7.13
CA GLN A 304 -10.85 -2.05 7.49
C GLN A 304 -12.12 -1.43 8.03
N THR A 305 -12.02 -0.75 9.18
CA THR A 305 -13.14 -0.04 9.80
C THR A 305 -12.67 1.29 10.37
N ALA A 306 -13.32 2.38 9.98
CA ALA A 306 -13.19 3.65 10.69
C ALA A 306 -14.14 3.65 11.90
N VAL A 307 -13.62 4.08 13.06
CA VAL A 307 -14.41 4.23 14.29
C VAL A 307 -14.24 5.66 14.79
N ILE A 308 -15.34 6.33 15.07
CA ILE A 308 -15.38 7.69 15.60
C ILE A 308 -15.94 7.65 17.00
N GLY A 309 -15.13 7.99 18.01
CA GLY A 309 -15.54 8.14 19.39
C GLY A 309 -16.02 9.59 19.65
N PHE A 310 -17.13 9.76 20.35
CA PHE A 310 -17.69 11.06 20.72
C PHE A 310 -17.75 11.21 22.24
N ASP A 311 -17.18 12.32 22.75
CA ASP A 311 -17.33 12.78 24.13
C ASP A 311 -17.52 14.31 24.16
N HIS A 312 -18.67 14.80 24.60
CA HIS A 312 -18.98 16.24 24.65
C HIS A 312 -18.03 17.06 25.54
N ARG A 313 -17.30 16.39 26.45
CA ARG A 313 -16.32 17.03 27.35
C ARG A 313 -14.90 17.04 26.75
N PHE A 314 -14.67 16.27 25.70
CA PHE A 314 -13.39 16.20 25.01
C PHE A 314 -13.34 17.26 23.92
N LEU A 315 -12.42 18.20 24.02
CA LEU A 315 -12.16 19.17 22.96
C LEU A 315 -10.97 18.68 22.15
N ASN A 316 -11.21 18.31 20.90
CA ASN A 316 -10.18 17.96 19.95
C ASN A 316 -9.94 19.13 18.98
N ASP A 317 -9.00 19.98 19.31
CA ASP A 317 -8.52 21.07 18.47
C ASP A 317 -7.15 20.78 17.86
N SER A 318 -6.69 19.54 17.96
CA SER A 318 -5.43 19.10 17.35
C SER A 318 -5.43 19.31 15.84
N VAL A 319 -4.29 19.64 15.28
CA VAL A 319 -4.07 19.78 13.85
C VAL A 319 -3.55 18.45 13.26
N TYR A 320 -2.65 17.77 13.97
CA TYR A 320 -2.09 16.47 13.58
C TYR A 320 -2.47 15.38 14.59
N GLN A 321 -3.64 14.82 14.44
CA GLN A 321 -4.19 13.80 15.35
C GLN A 321 -3.46 12.47 15.26
N LYS A 322 -2.94 12.08 14.09
CA LYS A 322 -2.40 10.74 13.81
C LYS A 322 -1.01 10.55 14.40
N THR A 323 -0.91 10.41 15.73
CA THR A 323 0.38 10.33 16.43
C THR A 323 0.64 8.97 17.06
N PHE A 324 -0.41 8.23 17.49
CA PHE A 324 -0.23 6.94 18.15
C PHE A 324 -1.24 5.89 17.70
N GLY A 325 -0.94 4.64 18.03
CA GLY A 325 -1.77 3.45 17.80
C GLY A 325 -1.73 2.50 18.98
N LEU A 326 -2.45 1.38 18.86
CA LEU A 326 -2.49 0.29 19.82
C LEU A 326 -2.29 -1.04 19.09
N ASN A 327 -1.33 -1.82 19.54
CA ASN A 327 -1.10 -3.19 19.10
C ASN A 327 -1.44 -4.24 20.16
N ASP A 328 -2.09 -3.82 21.26
CA ASP A 328 -2.57 -4.71 22.33
C ASP A 328 -3.52 -5.81 21.82
N PHE A 329 -4.12 -5.62 20.64
CA PHE A 329 -5.01 -6.58 19.98
C PHE A 329 -4.33 -7.40 18.89
N TYR A 330 -3.03 -7.17 18.63
CA TYR A 330 -2.34 -7.72 17.45
C TYR A 330 -2.00 -9.20 17.58
N LEU A 331 -1.43 -9.58 18.73
CA LEU A 331 -0.99 -10.95 19.00
C LEU A 331 -2.02 -11.74 19.81
N PRO A 332 -2.02 -13.08 19.70
CA PRO A 332 -2.79 -13.93 20.61
C PRO A 332 -2.36 -13.69 22.08
N GLY A 333 -3.33 -13.73 22.99
CA GLY A 333 -3.08 -13.48 24.42
C GLY A 333 -3.05 -11.99 24.81
N GLY A 334 -3.14 -11.07 23.86
CA GLY A 334 -3.29 -9.65 24.12
C GLY A 334 -4.71 -9.26 24.60
N ALA A 335 -5.02 -7.96 24.58
CA ALA A 335 -6.29 -7.41 25.09
C ALA A 335 -7.56 -7.99 24.45
N GLY A 336 -7.45 -8.57 23.26
CA GLY A 336 -8.51 -9.28 22.56
C GLY A 336 -8.69 -10.74 22.92
N GLY A 337 -7.70 -11.37 23.58
CA GLY A 337 -7.59 -12.82 23.80
C GLY A 337 -7.15 -13.56 22.54
N GLU A 338 -7.70 -13.25 21.37
CA GLU A 338 -7.29 -13.73 20.04
C GLU A 338 -6.62 -12.60 19.25
N ALA A 339 -5.83 -12.97 18.22
CA ALA A 339 -5.23 -11.98 17.32
C ALA A 339 -6.35 -11.28 16.50
N MET A 340 -6.54 -10.00 16.72
CA MET A 340 -7.63 -9.23 16.10
C MET A 340 -7.12 -8.20 15.09
N GLY A 341 -6.03 -7.49 15.41
CA GLY A 341 -5.44 -6.49 14.52
C GLY A 341 -4.85 -5.27 15.21
N ASN A 342 -4.63 -4.24 14.41
CA ASN A 342 -4.03 -2.97 14.80
C ASN A 342 -5.09 -1.86 14.89
N VAL A 343 -4.95 -0.99 15.89
CA VAL A 343 -5.67 0.29 15.98
C VAL A 343 -4.70 1.42 15.73
N GLN A 344 -5.06 2.36 14.88
CA GLN A 344 -4.28 3.58 14.66
C GLN A 344 -5.20 4.81 14.66
N LEU A 345 -4.67 5.94 15.12
CA LEU A 345 -5.35 7.21 14.89
C LEU A 345 -5.37 7.52 13.40
N LEU A 346 -6.49 8.03 12.91
CA LEU A 346 -6.59 8.64 11.59
C LEU A 346 -6.14 10.11 11.63
N GLY A 347 -5.94 10.72 10.47
CA GLY A 347 -5.98 12.16 10.34
C GLY A 347 -7.34 12.69 10.82
N ARG A 348 -7.33 13.89 11.41
CA ARG A 348 -8.56 14.46 11.97
C ARG A 348 -9.63 14.66 10.91
N VAL A 349 -10.82 14.11 11.16
CA VAL A 349 -12.00 14.37 10.35
C VAL A 349 -12.59 15.72 10.76
N ASN A 350 -12.76 16.62 9.80
CA ASN A 350 -13.42 17.93 10.00
C ASN A 350 -14.80 17.94 9.35
N GLY A 351 -15.56 19.02 9.54
CA GLY A 351 -16.90 19.16 9.01
C GLY A 351 -16.97 19.07 7.49
N GLU A 352 -15.96 19.58 6.77
CA GLU A 352 -15.89 19.51 5.31
C GLU A 352 -15.72 18.07 4.81
N ILE A 353 -14.85 17.25 5.46
CA ILE A 353 -14.71 15.83 5.15
C ILE A 353 -16.01 15.08 5.47
N MET A 354 -16.59 15.34 6.63
CA MET A 354 -17.83 14.70 7.07
C MET A 354 -19.01 15.03 6.15
N LYS A 355 -19.07 16.24 5.60
CA LYS A 355 -20.11 16.69 4.69
C LYS A 355 -20.25 15.79 3.45
N GLY A 356 -19.17 15.20 2.97
CA GLY A 356 -19.21 14.21 1.90
C GLY A 356 -20.02 12.95 2.24
N ASN A 357 -20.14 12.61 3.53
CA ASN A 357 -20.89 11.43 4.00
C ASN A 357 -22.30 11.77 4.51
N VAL A 358 -22.52 12.99 4.98
CA VAL A 358 -23.82 13.48 5.52
C VAL A 358 -24.20 14.83 4.91
N PRO A 359 -24.52 14.87 3.61
CA PRO A 359 -24.69 16.10 2.84
C PRO A 359 -25.83 17.01 3.34
N ASN A 360 -26.80 16.47 4.03
CA ASN A 360 -27.98 17.19 4.51
C ASN A 360 -27.76 17.94 5.85
N VAL A 361 -26.60 17.73 6.53
CA VAL A 361 -26.30 18.44 7.78
C VAL A 361 -25.48 19.69 7.46
N PRO A 362 -25.83 20.88 8.02
CA PRO A 362 -25.04 22.10 7.84
C PRO A 362 -23.58 21.93 8.29
N GLY A 363 -22.63 22.45 7.50
CA GLY A 363 -21.18 22.27 7.75
C GLY A 363 -20.74 22.75 9.13
N PHE A 364 -21.24 23.90 9.60
CA PHE A 364 -20.89 24.42 10.92
C PHE A 364 -21.31 23.51 12.08
N ILE A 365 -22.43 22.78 11.94
CA ILE A 365 -22.87 21.79 12.93
C ILE A 365 -21.88 20.62 12.93
N LEU A 366 -21.48 20.16 11.74
CA LEU A 366 -20.49 19.10 11.60
C LEU A 366 -19.14 19.51 12.20
N ASP A 367 -18.70 20.75 12.01
CA ASP A 367 -17.45 21.25 12.61
C ASP A 367 -17.51 21.25 14.14
N ILE A 368 -18.63 21.69 14.73
CA ILE A 368 -18.84 21.64 16.19
C ILE A 368 -18.77 20.18 16.68
N LEU A 369 -19.43 19.25 15.99
CA LEU A 369 -19.41 17.83 16.33
C LEU A 369 -18.02 17.21 16.19
N CYS A 370 -17.32 17.45 15.07
CA CYS A 370 -15.99 16.93 14.82
C CYS A 370 -14.93 17.43 15.81
N ARG A 371 -15.15 18.58 16.45
CA ARG A 371 -14.31 19.05 17.57
C ARG A 371 -14.53 18.30 18.88
N ARG A 372 -15.50 17.37 18.93
CA ARG A 372 -15.82 16.52 20.08
C ARG A 372 -15.59 15.03 19.78
N THR A 373 -14.90 14.73 18.66
CA THR A 373 -14.61 13.37 18.23
C THR A 373 -13.12 13.08 18.20
N VAL A 374 -12.84 11.77 18.18
CA VAL A 374 -11.54 11.21 17.87
C VAL A 374 -11.76 10.10 16.86
N ASP A 375 -10.89 10.04 15.86
CA ASP A 375 -11.04 9.18 14.69
C ASP A 375 -9.98 8.07 14.71
N PHE A 376 -10.44 6.82 14.64
CA PHE A 376 -9.58 5.64 14.65
C PHE A 376 -9.77 4.80 13.38
N PHE A 377 -8.74 4.06 13.04
CA PHE A 377 -8.77 3.09 11.96
C PHE A 377 -8.35 1.71 12.50
N LEU A 378 -9.24 0.74 12.37
CA LEU A 378 -9.01 -0.63 12.76
C LEU A 378 -8.64 -1.44 11.53
N LEU A 379 -7.51 -2.11 11.59
CA LEU A 379 -7.02 -3.03 10.57
C LEU A 379 -7.03 -4.46 11.13
N GLY A 380 -7.83 -5.34 10.54
CA GLY A 380 -7.78 -6.78 10.79
C GLY A 380 -7.19 -7.51 9.59
N GLU A 381 -6.56 -8.65 9.84
CA GLU A 381 -5.98 -9.46 8.78
C GLU A 381 -7.06 -10.10 7.91
N ASP A 382 -6.88 -10.01 6.59
CA ASP A 382 -7.62 -10.76 5.57
C ASP A 382 -6.74 -11.96 5.15
N LEU A 383 -7.25 -13.18 5.32
CA LEU A 383 -6.44 -14.39 5.17
C LEU A 383 -6.37 -14.84 3.71
N PRO A 384 -5.29 -15.51 3.30
CA PRO A 384 -5.12 -15.96 1.92
C PRO A 384 -6.13 -17.06 1.55
N ASP A 385 -6.95 -16.82 0.54
CA ASP A 385 -7.89 -17.78 -0.04
C ASP A 385 -7.66 -17.86 -1.55
N PRO A 386 -7.37 -19.03 -2.13
CA PRO A 386 -7.17 -19.17 -3.57
C PRO A 386 -8.43 -18.88 -4.39
N ALA A 387 -9.62 -18.90 -3.79
CA ALA A 387 -10.87 -18.49 -4.43
C ALA A 387 -11.05 -16.97 -4.51
N SER A 388 -10.29 -16.20 -3.72
CA SER A 388 -10.26 -14.74 -3.80
C SER A 388 -9.32 -14.29 -4.92
N ARG A 389 -9.86 -13.67 -5.99
CA ARG A 389 -9.11 -13.51 -7.25
C ARG A 389 -9.29 -12.16 -7.91
N ALA A 390 -8.23 -11.72 -8.58
CA ALA A 390 -8.27 -10.76 -9.68
C ALA A 390 -8.25 -11.53 -11.01
N LEU A 391 -9.16 -11.21 -11.91
CA LEU A 391 -9.37 -11.86 -13.19
C LEU A 391 -9.37 -10.82 -14.31
N VAL A 392 -9.15 -11.28 -15.55
CA VAL A 392 -9.40 -10.46 -16.76
C VAL A 392 -10.46 -11.18 -17.59
N ARG A 393 -11.55 -10.47 -17.90
CA ARG A 393 -12.64 -10.94 -18.76
C ARG A 393 -12.99 -9.83 -19.75
N ASP A 394 -12.99 -10.15 -21.03
CA ASP A 394 -13.30 -9.18 -22.12
C ASP A 394 -12.47 -7.88 -21.99
N GLY A 395 -11.18 -8.01 -21.64
CA GLY A 395 -10.27 -6.88 -21.44
C GLY A 395 -10.54 -6.02 -20.20
N ARG A 396 -11.41 -6.46 -19.29
CA ARG A 396 -11.76 -5.77 -18.04
C ARG A 396 -11.23 -6.52 -16.83
N ILE A 397 -10.79 -5.76 -15.82
CA ILE A 397 -10.41 -6.33 -14.52
C ILE A 397 -11.69 -6.66 -13.75
N VAL A 398 -11.80 -7.92 -13.35
CA VAL A 398 -12.92 -8.44 -12.56
C VAL A 398 -12.40 -8.98 -11.23
N LEU A 399 -13.00 -8.56 -10.14
CA LEU A 399 -12.65 -8.99 -8.78
C LEU A 399 -13.68 -10.03 -8.29
N ASP A 400 -13.21 -11.24 -8.07
CA ASP A 400 -13.93 -12.30 -7.36
C ASP A 400 -13.35 -12.41 -5.94
N ARG A 401 -13.61 -11.38 -5.13
CA ARG A 401 -13.01 -11.28 -3.80
C ARG A 401 -13.83 -12.02 -2.75
N LYS A 402 -13.16 -12.86 -1.97
CA LYS A 402 -13.68 -13.48 -0.75
C LYS A 402 -13.05 -12.80 0.46
N ARG A 403 -13.87 -12.13 1.28
CA ARG A 403 -13.38 -11.58 2.55
C ARG A 403 -13.39 -12.66 3.61
N THR A 404 -12.25 -12.89 4.19
CA THR A 404 -12.03 -13.86 5.27
C THR A 404 -11.96 -13.16 6.62
N ASN A 405 -11.96 -13.90 7.72
CA ASN A 405 -11.70 -13.42 9.08
C ASN A 405 -12.65 -12.29 9.57
N MET A 406 -13.80 -12.14 8.95
CA MET A 406 -14.76 -11.06 9.26
C MET A 406 -15.43 -11.20 10.63
N ASP A 407 -15.54 -12.44 11.17
CA ASP A 407 -16.10 -12.67 12.50
C ASP A 407 -15.18 -12.12 13.58
N VAL A 408 -13.89 -12.37 13.46
CA VAL A 408 -12.86 -11.81 14.34
C VAL A 408 -12.86 -10.28 14.22
N HIS A 409 -12.95 -9.75 13.01
CA HIS A 409 -12.99 -8.30 12.79
C HIS A 409 -14.23 -7.65 13.44
N ARG A 410 -15.40 -8.29 13.42
CA ARG A 410 -16.60 -7.81 14.12
C ARG A 410 -16.43 -7.80 15.64
N LYS A 411 -15.81 -8.84 16.20
CA LYS A 411 -15.43 -8.88 17.64
C LYS A 411 -14.45 -7.75 17.97
N PHE A 412 -13.46 -7.51 17.11
CA PHE A 412 -12.49 -6.43 17.27
C PHE A 412 -13.17 -5.06 17.37
N ILE A 413 -14.10 -4.76 16.45
CA ILE A 413 -14.88 -3.52 16.50
C ILE A 413 -15.64 -3.40 17.82
N ALA A 414 -16.30 -4.48 18.27
CA ALA A 414 -17.06 -4.49 19.52
C ALA A 414 -16.16 -4.21 20.73
N ARG A 415 -15.02 -4.95 20.87
CA ARG A 415 -14.04 -4.78 21.96
C ARG A 415 -13.46 -3.38 21.97
N PHE A 416 -13.10 -2.83 20.81
CA PHE A 416 -12.57 -1.47 20.75
C PHE A 416 -13.61 -0.41 21.14
N LYS A 417 -14.88 -0.61 20.78
CA LYS A 417 -15.95 0.29 21.21
C LYS A 417 -16.23 0.20 22.71
N ASP A 418 -16.07 -0.97 23.31
CA ASP A 418 -16.14 -1.14 24.76
C ASP A 418 -15.01 -0.38 25.43
N LEU A 419 -13.77 -0.56 24.97
CA LEU A 419 -12.61 0.19 25.45
C LEU A 419 -12.81 1.72 25.33
N LEU A 420 -13.35 2.21 24.22
CA LEU A 420 -13.67 3.63 24.05
C LEU A 420 -14.67 4.11 25.12
N ARG A 421 -15.65 3.29 25.46
CA ARG A 421 -16.65 3.61 26.50
C ARG A 421 -16.01 3.70 27.88
N ASP A 422 -15.10 2.77 28.18
CA ASP A 422 -14.37 2.71 29.46
C ASP A 422 -13.48 3.94 29.64
N ILE A 423 -12.84 4.45 28.58
CA ILE A 423 -12.02 5.68 28.61
C ILE A 423 -12.81 6.98 28.45
N GLY A 424 -14.17 6.91 28.46
CA GLY A 424 -15.05 8.07 28.52
C GLY A 424 -15.79 8.45 27.25
N PHE A 425 -15.50 7.82 26.10
CA PHE A 425 -16.24 8.02 24.84
C PHE A 425 -17.50 7.15 24.81
N LYS A 426 -18.53 7.56 25.55
CA LYS A 426 -19.75 6.78 25.75
C LYS A 426 -20.55 6.50 24.46
N ARG A 427 -20.31 7.27 23.40
CA ARG A 427 -20.93 7.08 22.09
C ARG A 427 -19.84 6.90 21.04
N SER A 428 -20.03 5.93 20.16
CA SER A 428 -19.16 5.73 19.01
C SER A 428 -19.95 5.20 17.82
N VAL A 429 -19.56 5.63 16.65
CA VAL A 429 -20.06 5.13 15.38
C VAL A 429 -18.93 4.46 14.62
N HIS A 430 -19.25 3.54 13.72
CA HIS A 430 -18.25 2.91 12.88
C HIS A 430 -18.74 2.73 11.45
N ARG A 431 -17.82 2.66 10.51
CA ARG A 431 -18.06 2.32 9.12
C ARG A 431 -17.01 1.32 8.66
N THR A 432 -17.44 0.10 8.40
CA THR A 432 -16.59 -0.91 7.74
C THR A 432 -16.56 -0.63 6.24
N PHE A 433 -15.38 -0.61 5.66
CA PHE A 433 -15.22 -0.35 4.23
C PHE A 433 -15.73 -1.52 3.40
N GLY A 434 -16.25 -1.21 2.22
CA GLY A 434 -16.84 -2.19 1.32
C GLY A 434 -15.83 -3.23 0.82
N GLN A 435 -16.34 -4.36 0.38
CA GLN A 435 -15.55 -5.50 -0.10
C GLN A 435 -14.59 -5.13 -1.23
N PHE A 436 -14.95 -4.19 -2.09
CA PHE A 436 -14.14 -3.76 -3.23
C PHE A 436 -13.38 -2.44 -2.98
N SER A 437 -13.50 -1.85 -1.79
CA SER A 437 -12.68 -0.70 -1.36
C SER A 437 -11.34 -1.20 -0.78
N ILE A 438 -10.49 -1.76 -1.64
CA ILE A 438 -9.26 -2.42 -1.22
C ILE A 438 -8.09 -1.44 -1.29
N GLY A 439 -7.75 -0.80 -0.18
CA GLY A 439 -6.61 0.13 -0.12
C GLY A 439 -5.25 -0.55 0.07
N HIS A 440 -5.21 -1.71 0.73
CA HIS A 440 -3.99 -2.47 1.07
C HIS A 440 -3.99 -3.82 0.35
N GLN A 441 -3.98 -3.77 -0.98
CA GLN A 441 -4.01 -4.97 -1.82
C GLN A 441 -2.71 -5.76 -1.73
N CYS A 442 -2.78 -7.10 -1.63
CA CYS A 442 -1.62 -7.98 -1.66
C CYS A 442 -1.98 -9.39 -2.15
N GLY A 443 -0.97 -10.21 -2.52
CA GLY A 443 -1.05 -11.67 -2.64
C GLY A 443 -1.22 -12.26 -4.04
N THR A 444 -1.59 -11.50 -5.07
CA THR A 444 -2.00 -12.03 -6.38
C THR A 444 -0.90 -12.68 -7.23
N LEU A 445 0.37 -12.51 -6.86
CA LEU A 445 1.55 -13.14 -7.48
C LEU A 445 2.44 -13.70 -6.36
N ARG A 446 1.82 -14.44 -5.42
CA ARG A 446 2.45 -14.83 -4.16
C ARG A 446 3.81 -15.49 -4.34
N MET A 447 4.70 -15.21 -3.41
CA MET A 447 6.04 -15.78 -3.30
C MET A 447 5.98 -17.20 -2.73
N GLY A 448 6.89 -18.08 -3.19
CA GLY A 448 7.03 -19.44 -2.67
C GLY A 448 8.26 -20.13 -3.21
N HIS A 449 8.58 -21.29 -2.65
CA HIS A 449 9.71 -22.11 -3.12
C HIS A 449 9.38 -22.95 -4.37
N SER A 450 8.12 -23.22 -4.63
CA SER A 450 7.68 -24.14 -5.67
C SER A 450 6.87 -23.43 -6.75
N SER A 451 7.24 -23.68 -8.00
CA SER A 451 6.47 -23.23 -9.17
C SER A 451 5.09 -23.91 -9.28
N LYS A 452 4.75 -24.86 -8.41
CA LYS A 452 3.44 -25.53 -8.41
C LYS A 452 2.37 -24.75 -7.66
N ASP A 453 2.75 -23.92 -6.69
CA ASP A 453 1.83 -23.25 -5.75
C ASP A 453 2.14 -21.77 -5.53
N SER A 454 3.09 -21.22 -6.29
CA SER A 454 3.49 -19.81 -6.25
C SER A 454 3.81 -19.29 -7.65
N VAL A 455 3.96 -17.98 -7.77
CA VAL A 455 4.25 -17.29 -9.04
C VAL A 455 5.70 -16.83 -9.10
N VAL A 456 6.22 -16.34 -7.96
CA VAL A 456 7.60 -15.88 -7.86
C VAL A 456 8.37 -16.65 -6.79
N ASP A 457 9.67 -16.77 -6.99
CA ASP A 457 10.60 -17.37 -6.04
C ASP A 457 10.92 -16.38 -4.86
N PRO A 458 11.68 -16.82 -3.84
CA PRO A 458 12.05 -15.95 -2.69
C PRO A 458 12.85 -14.71 -3.06
N THR A 459 13.38 -14.60 -4.27
CA THR A 459 14.09 -13.41 -4.77
C THR A 459 13.18 -12.43 -5.50
N GLY A 460 11.90 -12.77 -5.67
CA GLY A 460 10.92 -11.97 -6.43
C GLY A 460 10.95 -12.23 -7.93
N ARG A 461 11.73 -13.21 -8.42
CA ARG A 461 11.78 -13.62 -9.82
C ARG A 461 10.64 -14.58 -10.14
N ALA A 462 9.98 -14.40 -11.29
CA ALA A 462 8.98 -15.35 -11.75
C ALA A 462 9.59 -16.75 -12.00
N HIS A 463 8.91 -17.82 -11.55
CA HIS A 463 9.40 -19.17 -11.74
C HIS A 463 9.52 -19.55 -13.21
N ASP A 464 8.57 -19.12 -14.04
CA ASP A 464 8.48 -19.49 -15.45
C ASP A 464 9.29 -18.59 -16.39
N ILE A 465 9.67 -17.37 -15.92
CA ILE A 465 10.24 -16.32 -16.77
C ILE A 465 11.52 -15.77 -16.13
N GLU A 466 12.65 -16.05 -16.74
CA GLU A 466 13.98 -15.78 -16.19
C GLU A 466 14.31 -14.29 -15.96
N ASN A 467 13.76 -13.39 -16.79
CA ASN A 467 14.03 -11.95 -16.73
C ASN A 467 12.84 -11.12 -16.23
N LEU A 468 11.86 -11.75 -15.56
CA LEU A 468 10.70 -11.10 -14.98
C LEU A 468 10.79 -11.13 -13.45
N PHE A 469 10.73 -9.95 -12.84
CA PHE A 469 10.71 -9.76 -11.38
C PHE A 469 9.48 -8.99 -10.95
N VAL A 470 9.04 -9.19 -9.72
CA VAL A 470 7.89 -8.49 -9.14
C VAL A 470 8.32 -7.78 -7.86
N VAL A 471 8.06 -6.47 -7.78
CA VAL A 471 8.54 -5.59 -6.70
C VAL A 471 7.40 -4.79 -6.05
N ASP A 472 6.17 -5.31 -6.07
CA ASP A 472 5.01 -4.71 -5.41
C ASP A 472 4.33 -5.69 -4.43
N GLY A 473 3.21 -5.29 -3.81
CA GLY A 473 2.51 -6.09 -2.81
C GLY A 473 1.89 -7.40 -3.33
N SER A 474 1.92 -7.66 -4.64
CA SER A 474 1.40 -8.90 -5.20
C SER A 474 2.18 -10.15 -4.77
N VAL A 475 3.45 -9.99 -4.37
CA VAL A 475 4.31 -11.10 -3.91
C VAL A 475 3.99 -11.59 -2.50
N PHE A 476 3.16 -10.88 -1.75
CA PHE A 476 2.88 -11.20 -0.34
C PHE A 476 2.20 -12.55 -0.18
N VAL A 477 2.55 -13.24 0.89
CA VAL A 477 1.98 -14.55 1.26
C VAL A 477 0.82 -14.38 2.24
N SER A 478 0.90 -13.36 3.10
CA SER A 478 -0.14 -12.95 4.05
C SER A 478 -0.26 -11.43 4.08
N SER A 479 -1.39 -10.91 4.52
CA SER A 479 -1.61 -9.46 4.61
C SER A 479 -1.06 -8.86 5.90
N ALA A 480 -0.83 -9.68 6.94
CA ALA A 480 -0.65 -9.21 8.31
C ALA A 480 -1.81 -8.29 8.75
N ALA A 481 -1.66 -7.53 9.83
CA ALA A 481 -2.67 -6.56 10.26
C ALA A 481 -2.12 -5.13 10.39
N VAL A 482 -1.04 -4.82 9.65
CA VAL A 482 -0.45 -3.48 9.55
C VAL A 482 -0.25 -3.06 8.10
N ASN A 483 -0.03 -1.78 7.88
CA ASN A 483 0.08 -1.18 6.55
C ASN A 483 1.25 -1.79 5.75
N PRO A 484 1.07 -2.14 4.46
CA PRO A 484 2.03 -2.94 3.69
C PRO A 484 3.18 -2.14 3.08
N SER A 485 3.12 -0.80 3.08
CA SER A 485 4.00 0.04 2.24
C SER A 485 5.48 -0.10 2.58
N LEU A 486 5.85 -0.21 3.86
CA LEU A 486 7.24 -0.41 4.26
C LEU A 486 7.76 -1.78 3.81
N THR A 487 6.95 -2.83 3.94
CA THR A 487 7.30 -4.18 3.51
C THR A 487 7.46 -4.25 1.99
N ILE A 488 6.62 -3.54 1.22
CA ILE A 488 6.78 -3.40 -0.24
C ILE A 488 8.13 -2.74 -0.56
N ALA A 489 8.47 -1.64 0.12
CA ALA A 489 9.75 -0.97 -0.10
C ALA A 489 10.95 -1.86 0.27
N ALA A 490 10.91 -2.53 1.42
CA ALA A 490 11.97 -3.42 1.87
C ALA A 490 12.19 -4.60 0.91
N LEU A 491 11.12 -5.25 0.45
CA LEU A 491 11.22 -6.33 -0.54
C LEU A 491 11.69 -5.82 -1.91
N SER A 492 11.27 -4.63 -2.31
CA SER A 492 11.76 -4.00 -3.55
C SER A 492 13.27 -3.70 -3.47
N LEU A 493 13.77 -3.14 -2.36
CA LEU A 493 15.20 -2.95 -2.10
C LEU A 493 15.95 -4.28 -2.20
N ARG A 494 15.45 -5.32 -1.52
CA ARG A 494 16.06 -6.65 -1.49
C ARG A 494 16.14 -7.28 -2.90
N THR A 495 15.03 -7.28 -3.63
CA THR A 495 14.97 -7.82 -4.99
C THR A 495 15.87 -7.05 -5.95
N SER A 496 15.84 -5.72 -5.89
CA SER A 496 16.64 -4.86 -6.78
C SER A 496 18.14 -4.93 -6.48
N ASP A 497 18.55 -5.02 -5.22
CA ASP A 497 19.95 -5.24 -4.84
C ASP A 497 20.45 -6.61 -5.34
N ASN A 498 19.62 -7.66 -5.26
CA ASN A 498 19.94 -8.95 -5.83
C ASN A 498 20.11 -8.86 -7.37
N ILE A 499 19.23 -8.16 -8.07
CA ILE A 499 19.32 -7.92 -9.51
C ILE A 499 20.63 -7.19 -9.85
N ALA A 500 20.98 -6.14 -9.11
CA ALA A 500 22.20 -5.38 -9.32
C ALA A 500 23.46 -6.26 -9.21
N LYS A 501 23.47 -7.19 -8.23
CA LYS A 501 24.61 -8.08 -7.97
C LYS A 501 24.70 -9.28 -8.89
N THR A 502 23.61 -9.73 -9.48
CA THR A 502 23.57 -11.00 -10.25
C THR A 502 23.31 -10.81 -11.73
N ALA A 503 22.37 -9.95 -12.10
CA ALA A 503 21.93 -9.79 -13.49
C ALA A 503 22.54 -8.55 -14.19
N LEU A 504 23.04 -7.56 -13.44
CA LEU A 504 23.62 -6.32 -13.95
C LEU A 504 25.08 -6.12 -13.49
N ALA A 505 25.68 -7.11 -12.80
CA ALA A 505 27.10 -7.09 -12.49
C ALA A 505 27.91 -7.24 -13.79
N HIS A 506 28.61 -6.20 -14.19
CA HIS A 506 29.56 -6.18 -15.33
C HIS A 506 30.99 -6.14 -14.82
#